data_6c56dd9d6a70f3cbee89d2ab9532b8b9
#
_entry.id   6c56dd9d6a70f3cbee89d2ab9532b8b9
#
_cell.length_a   1.000
_cell.length_b   1.000
_cell.length_c   1.000
_cell.angle_alpha   90.00
_cell.angle_beta   90.00
_cell.angle_gamma   90.00
#
_symmetry.space_group_name_H-M   'P 1'
#
loop_
_entity.id
_entity.type
_entity.pdbx_description
1 polymer ?
#
loop_
_entity_poly.entity_id
_entity_poly.type
_entity_poly.pdbx_seq_one_letter_code
_entity_poly.pdbx_strand_id
1 'polypeptide(L)'
;VNNRQDLSEVELEFQKNKRLEILDNGVTLKDPSSVYFSYDTEIDQDSIVEPNVIFGPGVKIKKNVLIKSFSYLEGCQVDPNVVIGPFARIRPQTVLEHGVKVGNFVEIKQSTLSQNVKVNHLSYVGDGKIGKNSNIGAGTIFCNYDGNKKYNINISSNTFVGSNVSLVAPLEIGESVTIGAGST
;
A
#
# COMPACT_ATOMS: atom_id res chain seq x y z
N VAL A 1 30.20 4.07 -15.47
CA VAL A 1 30.12 4.59 -14.08
C VAL A 1 31.36 4.17 -13.32
N ASN A 2 32.22 5.12 -13.00
CA ASN A 2 33.51 4.84 -12.36
C ASN A 2 33.56 5.32 -10.90
N ASN A 3 32.66 6.19 -10.53
CA ASN A 3 32.61 6.78 -9.19
C ASN A 3 31.16 7.11 -8.80
N ARG A 4 30.94 7.59 -7.58
CA ARG A 4 29.60 7.92 -7.04
C ARG A 4 28.97 9.15 -7.69
N GLN A 5 29.77 10.06 -8.22
CA GLN A 5 29.26 11.22 -8.97
C GLN A 5 28.68 10.76 -10.30
N ASP A 6 29.42 9.95 -11.08
CA ASP A 6 28.91 9.36 -12.33
C ASP A 6 27.61 8.59 -12.07
N LEU A 7 27.54 7.82 -10.96
CA LEU A 7 26.32 7.08 -10.60
C LEU A 7 25.14 8.03 -10.37
N SER A 8 25.37 9.13 -9.65
CA SER A 8 24.33 10.13 -9.38
C SER A 8 23.82 10.79 -10.68
N GLU A 9 24.74 11.09 -11.61
CA GLU A 9 24.37 11.68 -12.91
C GLU A 9 23.55 10.71 -13.77
N VAL A 10 23.92 9.43 -13.78
CA VAL A 10 23.15 8.38 -14.48
C VAL A 10 21.77 8.21 -13.86
N GLU A 11 21.67 8.22 -12.52
CA GLU A 11 20.39 8.14 -11.83
C GLU A 11 19.48 9.35 -12.17
N LEU A 12 20.02 10.56 -12.20
CA LEU A 12 19.25 11.75 -12.57
C LEU A 12 18.67 11.64 -13.98
N GLU A 13 19.48 11.18 -14.95
CA GLU A 13 19.01 10.99 -16.33
C GLU A 13 17.99 9.86 -16.44
N PHE A 14 18.19 8.75 -15.72
CA PHE A 14 17.23 7.66 -15.63
C PHE A 14 15.88 8.16 -15.09
N GLN A 15 15.88 8.86 -13.95
CA GLN A 15 14.66 9.37 -13.32
C GLN A 15 13.92 10.37 -14.23
N LYS A 16 14.65 11.21 -14.96
CA LYS A 16 14.07 12.13 -15.93
C LYS A 16 13.34 11.37 -17.04
N ASN A 17 13.99 10.36 -17.63
CA ASN A 17 13.41 9.57 -18.71
C ASN A 17 12.21 8.73 -18.24
N LYS A 18 12.30 8.12 -17.04
CA LYS A 18 11.21 7.35 -16.46
C LYS A 18 9.97 8.22 -16.15
N ARG A 19 10.16 9.44 -15.68
CA ARG A 19 9.06 10.39 -15.47
C ARG A 19 8.37 10.77 -16.78
N LEU A 20 9.12 11.00 -17.85
CA LEU A 20 8.55 11.25 -19.19
C LEU A 20 7.74 10.06 -19.67
N GLU A 21 8.27 8.85 -19.58
CA GLU A 21 7.55 7.62 -19.92
C GLU A 21 6.19 7.52 -19.16
N ILE A 22 6.22 7.75 -17.87
CA ILE A 22 5.02 7.69 -17.01
C ILE A 22 3.99 8.77 -17.40
N LEU A 23 4.44 10.00 -17.69
CA LEU A 23 3.58 11.09 -18.16
C LEU A 23 2.98 10.78 -19.55
N ASP A 24 3.78 10.25 -20.47
CA ASP A 24 3.33 9.87 -21.82
C ASP A 24 2.32 8.72 -21.80
N ASN A 25 2.36 7.87 -20.77
CA ASN A 25 1.38 6.82 -20.52
C ASN A 25 0.06 7.35 -19.91
N GLY A 26 -0.11 8.66 -19.76
CA GLY A 26 -1.36 9.27 -19.28
C GLY A 26 -1.51 9.30 -17.76
N VAL A 27 -0.42 9.22 -17.02
CA VAL A 27 -0.39 9.37 -15.56
C VAL A 27 -0.14 10.83 -15.19
N THR A 28 -0.86 11.35 -14.21
CA THR A 28 -0.63 12.70 -13.68
C THR A 28 0.39 12.67 -12.54
N LEU A 29 1.53 13.32 -12.73
CA LEU A 29 2.50 13.60 -11.66
C LEU A 29 2.33 15.07 -11.24
N LYS A 30 1.84 15.35 -10.02
CA LYS A 30 1.62 16.74 -9.56
C LYS A 30 2.92 17.52 -9.39
N ASP A 31 3.99 16.86 -9.00
CA ASP A 31 5.35 17.38 -9.01
C ASP A 31 6.31 16.28 -9.47
N PRO A 32 6.58 16.20 -10.78
CA PRO A 32 7.44 15.16 -11.33
C PRO A 32 8.82 15.10 -10.68
N SER A 33 9.37 16.25 -10.28
CA SER A 33 10.74 16.34 -9.74
C SER A 33 10.90 15.63 -8.40
N SER A 34 9.84 15.51 -7.61
CA SER A 34 9.83 14.91 -6.27
C SER A 34 9.41 13.43 -6.23
N VAL A 35 9.01 12.85 -7.37
CA VAL A 35 8.61 11.43 -7.44
C VAL A 35 9.79 10.58 -7.90
N TYR A 36 10.03 9.47 -7.21
CA TYR A 36 11.14 8.57 -7.48
C TYR A 36 10.65 7.21 -7.93
N PHE A 37 11.20 6.68 -9.03
CA PHE A 37 10.76 5.43 -9.67
C PHE A 37 11.85 4.37 -9.68
N SER A 38 11.47 3.11 -9.45
CA SER A 38 12.28 1.96 -9.85
C SER A 38 12.15 1.72 -11.37
N TYR A 39 13.12 1.00 -11.92
CA TYR A 39 13.19 0.71 -13.37
C TYR A 39 11.97 -0.07 -13.89
N ASP A 40 11.39 -0.92 -13.03
CA ASP A 40 10.29 -1.83 -13.35
C ASP A 40 8.91 -1.32 -12.87
N THR A 41 8.82 -0.08 -12.44
CA THR A 41 7.54 0.52 -12.04
C THR A 41 6.61 0.64 -13.25
N GLU A 42 5.40 0.08 -13.12
CA GLU A 42 4.32 0.16 -14.10
C GLU A 42 3.14 0.91 -13.50
N ILE A 43 2.64 1.94 -14.18
CA ILE A 43 1.44 2.70 -13.76
C ILE A 43 0.54 2.90 -14.97
N ASP A 44 -0.70 2.44 -14.88
CA ASP A 44 -1.70 2.61 -15.92
C ASP A 44 -2.27 4.06 -15.92
N GLN A 45 -2.83 4.46 -17.05
CA GLN A 45 -3.39 5.80 -17.30
C GLN A 45 -4.43 6.25 -16.26
N ASP A 46 -4.68 7.56 -16.22
CA ASP A 46 -5.66 8.22 -15.33
C ASP A 46 -5.34 8.10 -13.83
N SER A 47 -4.18 7.55 -13.49
CA SER A 47 -3.69 7.55 -12.11
C SER A 47 -3.02 8.87 -11.77
N ILE A 48 -3.10 9.26 -10.50
CA ILE A 48 -2.55 10.52 -9.98
C ILE A 48 -1.53 10.22 -8.89
N VAL A 49 -0.32 10.75 -9.04
CA VAL A 49 0.74 10.67 -8.04
C VAL A 49 1.03 12.06 -7.49
N GLU A 50 0.89 12.20 -6.18
CA GLU A 50 1.22 13.44 -5.46
C GLU A 50 2.73 13.58 -5.21
N PRO A 51 3.21 14.75 -4.76
CA PRO A 51 4.63 14.97 -4.50
C PRO A 51 5.23 14.02 -3.46
N ASN A 52 6.54 13.77 -3.57
CA ASN A 52 7.33 12.99 -2.62
C ASN A 52 6.89 11.53 -2.44
N VAL A 53 6.44 10.89 -3.50
CA VAL A 53 6.17 9.45 -3.54
C VAL A 53 7.39 8.70 -4.05
N ILE A 54 7.69 7.56 -3.44
CA ILE A 54 8.79 6.68 -3.82
C ILE A 54 8.24 5.31 -4.22
N PHE A 55 8.62 4.87 -5.41
CA PHE A 55 8.35 3.54 -5.92
C PHE A 55 9.64 2.70 -5.89
N GLY A 56 9.70 1.72 -5.01
CA GLY A 56 10.70 0.67 -5.02
C GLY A 56 10.41 -0.38 -6.12
N PRO A 57 11.25 -1.42 -6.23
CA PRO A 57 11.08 -2.46 -7.25
C PRO A 57 9.75 -3.22 -7.15
N GLY A 58 9.25 -3.71 -8.30
CA GLY A 58 8.12 -4.64 -8.37
C GLY A 58 6.74 -4.02 -8.15
N VAL A 59 6.56 -2.72 -8.40
CA VAL A 59 5.28 -2.02 -8.22
C VAL A 59 4.49 -2.00 -9.52
N LYS A 60 3.22 -2.47 -9.45
CA LYS A 60 2.26 -2.44 -10.56
C LYS A 60 0.97 -1.78 -10.13
N ILE A 61 0.64 -0.66 -10.77
CA ILE A 61 -0.53 0.16 -10.46
C ILE A 61 -1.46 0.16 -11.66
N LYS A 62 -2.73 -0.19 -11.42
CA LYS A 62 -3.80 -0.13 -12.42
C LYS A 62 -4.38 1.28 -12.51
N LYS A 63 -5.33 1.48 -13.44
CA LYS A 63 -5.92 2.79 -13.76
C LYS A 63 -6.69 3.43 -12.61
N ASN A 64 -6.81 4.76 -12.65
CA ASN A 64 -7.60 5.57 -11.69
C ASN A 64 -7.16 5.40 -10.23
N VAL A 65 -5.88 5.17 -9.96
CA VAL A 65 -5.34 5.09 -8.60
C VAL A 65 -4.84 6.47 -8.15
N LEU A 66 -5.14 6.84 -6.91
CA LEU A 66 -4.61 8.04 -6.28
C LEU A 66 -3.55 7.67 -5.23
N ILE A 67 -2.31 8.09 -5.46
CA ILE A 67 -1.21 7.90 -4.51
C ILE A 67 -0.85 9.26 -3.93
N LYS A 68 -1.09 9.42 -2.63
CA LYS A 68 -0.87 10.67 -1.91
C LYS A 68 0.56 10.80 -1.39
N SER A 69 0.93 12.04 -1.12
CA SER A 69 2.30 12.44 -0.75
C SER A 69 2.92 11.61 0.38
N PHE A 70 4.23 11.46 0.30
CA PHE A 70 5.07 10.77 1.29
C PHE A 70 4.76 9.29 1.47
N SER A 71 4.17 8.65 0.46
CA SER A 71 3.95 7.21 0.46
C SER A 71 5.14 6.47 -0.16
N TYR A 72 5.45 5.29 0.38
CA TYR A 72 6.47 4.39 -0.13
C TYR A 72 5.84 3.05 -0.53
N LEU A 73 6.01 2.65 -1.78
CA LEU A 73 5.46 1.41 -2.33
C LEU A 73 6.59 0.52 -2.86
N GLU A 74 6.52 -0.77 -2.61
CA GLU A 74 7.48 -1.78 -3.06
C GLU A 74 6.79 -3.13 -3.24
N GLY A 75 7.10 -3.85 -4.34
CA GLY A 75 6.69 -5.24 -4.57
C GLY A 75 5.19 -5.50 -4.44
N CYS A 76 4.35 -4.58 -4.87
CA CYS A 76 2.91 -4.64 -4.67
C CYS A 76 2.12 -4.54 -5.98
N GLN A 77 0.89 -5.05 -5.94
CA GLN A 77 -0.09 -4.92 -7.01
C GLN A 77 -1.28 -4.11 -6.51
N VAL A 78 -1.69 -3.13 -7.28
CA VAL A 78 -2.76 -2.20 -6.93
C VAL A 78 -3.78 -2.14 -8.06
N ASP A 79 -4.98 -2.58 -7.76
CA ASP A 79 -6.11 -2.61 -8.70
C ASP A 79 -6.75 -1.23 -8.90
N PRO A 80 -7.67 -1.08 -9.87
CA PRO A 80 -8.27 0.22 -10.17
C PRO A 80 -9.02 0.86 -8.99
N ASN A 81 -9.06 2.20 -8.99
CA ASN A 81 -9.81 3.03 -8.04
C ASN A 81 -9.33 2.94 -6.58
N VAL A 82 -8.12 2.47 -6.35
CA VAL A 82 -7.51 2.43 -5.02
C VAL A 82 -6.99 3.82 -4.62
N VAL A 83 -7.06 4.13 -3.33
CA VAL A 83 -6.48 5.35 -2.75
C VAL A 83 -5.44 4.95 -1.71
N ILE A 84 -4.21 5.47 -1.82
CA ILE A 84 -3.09 5.18 -0.92
C ILE A 84 -2.54 6.46 -0.32
N GLY A 85 -2.36 6.49 0.99
CA GLY A 85 -1.69 7.57 1.70
C GLY A 85 -2.61 8.69 2.21
N PRO A 86 -2.02 9.81 2.66
CA PRO A 86 -0.57 10.09 2.66
C PRO A 86 0.19 9.28 3.73
N PHE A 87 1.55 9.26 3.65
CA PHE A 87 2.40 8.58 4.62
C PHE A 87 2.09 7.07 4.77
N ALA A 88 1.71 6.40 3.69
CA ALA A 88 1.48 4.96 3.69
C ALA A 88 2.74 4.19 3.28
N ARG A 89 2.93 3.01 3.87
CA ARG A 89 4.01 2.09 3.48
C ARG A 89 3.43 0.78 2.97
N ILE A 90 3.55 0.53 1.68
CA ILE A 90 3.10 -0.72 1.04
C ILE A 90 4.33 -1.56 0.73
N ARG A 91 4.41 -2.72 1.36
CA ARG A 91 5.57 -3.62 1.30
C ARG A 91 5.32 -4.81 0.36
N PRO A 92 6.39 -5.58 0.03
CA PRO A 92 6.31 -6.69 -0.90
C PRO A 92 5.22 -7.71 -0.57
N GLN A 93 4.71 -8.35 -1.66
CA GLN A 93 3.65 -9.35 -1.63
C GLN A 93 2.31 -8.80 -1.11
N THR A 94 2.07 -7.51 -1.30
CA THR A 94 0.77 -6.88 -1.00
C THR A 94 -0.06 -6.76 -2.27
N VAL A 95 -1.33 -7.13 -2.17
CA VAL A 95 -2.34 -6.94 -3.21
C VAL A 95 -3.47 -6.07 -2.65
N LEU A 96 -3.73 -4.95 -3.30
CA LEU A 96 -4.85 -4.06 -3.00
C LEU A 96 -5.87 -4.16 -4.12
N GLU A 97 -6.99 -4.83 -3.86
CA GLU A 97 -8.05 -5.00 -4.85
C GLU A 97 -8.86 -3.71 -5.07
N HIS A 98 -9.74 -3.73 -6.06
CA HIS A 98 -10.53 -2.59 -6.50
C HIS A 98 -11.16 -1.79 -5.34
N GLY A 99 -10.98 -0.46 -5.37
CA GLY A 99 -11.62 0.47 -4.46
C GLY A 99 -11.11 0.45 -3.01
N VAL A 100 -10.03 -0.27 -2.72
CA VAL A 100 -9.38 -0.27 -1.40
C VAL A 100 -8.92 1.13 -1.02
N LYS A 101 -9.05 1.47 0.26
CA LYS A 101 -8.54 2.72 0.83
C LYS A 101 -7.52 2.45 1.93
N VAL A 102 -6.30 2.87 1.70
CA VAL A 102 -5.21 2.85 2.68
C VAL A 102 -4.88 4.28 3.05
N GLY A 103 -5.00 4.64 4.30
CA GLY A 103 -4.79 6.02 4.75
C GLY A 103 -3.42 6.25 5.40
N ASN A 104 -3.36 7.30 6.23
CA ASN A 104 -2.11 7.79 6.77
C ASN A 104 -1.54 6.90 7.88
N PHE A 105 -0.21 6.76 7.86
CA PHE A 105 0.56 5.97 8.81
C PHE A 105 0.08 4.51 8.90
N VAL A 106 -0.30 3.96 7.75
CA VAL A 106 -0.66 2.55 7.61
C VAL A 106 0.48 1.81 6.93
N GLU A 107 0.90 0.71 7.52
CA GLU A 107 1.86 -0.21 6.91
C GLU A 107 1.16 -1.53 6.57
N ILE A 108 1.34 -1.99 5.31
CA ILE A 108 0.78 -3.26 4.83
C ILE A 108 1.89 -4.12 4.24
N LYS A 109 1.93 -5.39 4.62
CA LYS A 109 2.96 -6.34 4.19
C LYS A 109 2.37 -7.74 3.99
N GLN A 110 2.76 -8.42 2.89
CA GLN A 110 2.35 -9.82 2.62
C GLN A 110 0.85 -10.05 2.88
N SER A 111 0.00 -9.18 2.35
CA SER A 111 -1.43 -9.19 2.67
C SER A 111 -2.26 -8.89 1.43
N THR A 112 -3.45 -9.48 1.39
CA THR A 112 -4.44 -9.18 0.36
C THR A 112 -5.61 -8.43 1.01
N LEU A 113 -5.86 -7.23 0.55
CA LEU A 113 -7.04 -6.44 0.91
C LEU A 113 -8.04 -6.55 -0.25
N SER A 114 -9.16 -7.22 -0.01
CA SER A 114 -10.19 -7.42 -1.03
C SER A 114 -10.99 -6.14 -1.29
N GLN A 115 -11.86 -6.21 -2.26
CA GLN A 115 -12.60 -5.06 -2.79
C GLN A 115 -13.23 -4.19 -1.69
N ASN A 116 -13.05 -2.86 -1.81
CA ASN A 116 -13.60 -1.84 -0.93
C ASN A 116 -13.17 -1.91 0.55
N VAL A 117 -12.14 -2.66 0.89
CA VAL A 117 -11.58 -2.66 2.25
C VAL A 117 -11.03 -1.27 2.60
N LYS A 118 -11.21 -0.87 3.85
CA LYS A 118 -10.72 0.39 4.38
C LYS A 118 -9.79 0.16 5.58
N VAL A 119 -8.57 0.70 5.47
CA VAL A 119 -7.57 0.76 6.54
C VAL A 119 -7.04 2.19 6.57
N ASN A 120 -7.68 3.08 7.30
CA ASN A 120 -7.50 4.52 7.08
C ASN A 120 -6.47 5.20 7.99
N HIS A 121 -6.11 4.62 9.15
CA HIS A 121 -5.31 5.34 10.13
C HIS A 121 -4.45 4.43 10.99
N LEU A 122 -3.14 4.75 11.13
CA LEU A 122 -2.26 4.31 12.21
C LEU A 122 -2.26 2.78 12.44
N SER A 123 -2.32 1.96 11.40
CA SER A 123 -2.51 0.51 11.53
C SER A 123 -1.37 -0.28 10.90
N TYR A 124 -1.11 -1.45 11.45
CA TYR A 124 -0.23 -2.43 10.84
C TYR A 124 -1.01 -3.68 10.43
N VAL A 125 -0.92 -4.02 9.14
CA VAL A 125 -1.52 -5.21 8.54
C VAL A 125 -0.42 -6.08 7.94
N GLY A 126 -0.16 -7.22 8.56
CA GLY A 126 0.88 -8.14 8.13
C GLY A 126 0.41 -9.58 8.06
N ASP A 127 0.82 -10.30 6.99
CA ASP A 127 0.57 -11.72 6.77
C ASP A 127 -0.93 -12.07 6.88
N GLY A 128 -1.79 -11.31 6.17
CA GLY A 128 -3.23 -11.45 6.33
C GLY A 128 -4.05 -11.32 5.06
N LYS A 129 -5.31 -11.74 5.17
CA LYS A 129 -6.34 -11.51 4.15
C LYS A 129 -7.53 -10.80 4.79
N ILE A 130 -7.99 -9.73 4.15
CA ILE A 130 -9.15 -8.97 4.60
C ILE A 130 -10.23 -9.03 3.52
N GLY A 131 -11.35 -9.62 3.86
CA GLY A 131 -12.50 -9.81 2.97
C GLY A 131 -13.18 -8.48 2.61
N LYS A 132 -13.88 -8.51 1.47
CA LYS A 132 -14.49 -7.33 0.84
C LYS A 132 -15.38 -6.52 1.80
N ASN A 133 -15.43 -5.21 1.58
CA ASN A 133 -16.25 -4.25 2.33
C ASN A 133 -15.94 -4.17 3.82
N SER A 134 -14.85 -4.77 4.30
CA SER A 134 -14.47 -4.71 5.72
C SER A 134 -13.79 -3.40 6.05
N ASN A 135 -13.93 -2.97 7.31
CA ASN A 135 -13.32 -1.75 7.83
C ASN A 135 -12.41 -2.08 9.02
N ILE A 136 -11.17 -1.65 8.94
CA ILE A 136 -10.19 -1.79 10.01
C ILE A 136 -10.06 -0.43 10.72
N GLY A 137 -10.37 -0.41 12.00
CA GLY A 137 -10.33 0.79 12.85
C GLY A 137 -8.92 1.31 13.08
N ALA A 138 -8.83 2.58 13.43
CA ALA A 138 -7.55 3.26 13.69
C ALA A 138 -6.76 2.58 14.82
N GLY A 139 -5.45 2.43 14.63
CA GLY A 139 -4.58 1.82 15.64
C GLY A 139 -4.69 0.30 15.75
N THR A 140 -5.33 -0.37 14.80
CA THR A 140 -5.40 -1.83 14.78
C THR A 140 -4.06 -2.43 14.39
N ILE A 141 -3.61 -3.42 15.16
CA ILE A 141 -2.34 -4.12 14.96
C ILE A 141 -2.59 -5.61 14.72
N PHE A 142 -2.07 -6.11 13.61
CA PHE A 142 -1.96 -7.54 13.36
C PHE A 142 -0.73 -8.07 14.10
N CYS A 143 -0.96 -8.72 15.26
CA CYS A 143 0.09 -9.33 16.06
C CYS A 143 0.46 -10.69 15.44
N ASN A 144 1.11 -10.65 14.29
CA ASN A 144 1.38 -11.79 13.42
C ASN A 144 2.67 -12.57 13.75
N TYR A 145 3.43 -12.14 14.76
CA TYR A 145 4.73 -12.72 15.12
C TYR A 145 4.80 -13.05 16.60
N ASP A 146 5.15 -14.29 16.94
CA ASP A 146 5.23 -14.81 18.32
C ASP A 146 6.64 -14.79 18.94
N GLY A 147 7.60 -14.19 18.24
CA GLY A 147 9.01 -14.21 18.61
C GLY A 147 9.85 -15.22 17.82
N ASN A 148 9.22 -16.26 17.23
CA ASN A 148 9.88 -17.31 16.43
C ASN A 148 9.32 -17.41 15.00
N LYS A 149 7.99 -17.40 14.87
CA LYS A 149 7.27 -17.63 13.61
C LYS A 149 6.22 -16.55 13.37
N LYS A 150 5.83 -16.41 12.10
CA LYS A 150 4.71 -15.61 11.68
C LYS A 150 3.51 -16.48 11.37
N TYR A 151 2.34 -15.95 11.68
CA TYR A 151 1.06 -16.62 11.46
C TYR A 151 0.11 -15.69 10.75
N ASN A 152 -0.87 -16.25 10.06
CA ASN A 152 -1.83 -15.51 9.28
C ASN A 152 -3.02 -15.06 10.13
N ILE A 153 -3.60 -13.92 9.71
CA ILE A 153 -4.88 -13.44 10.19
C ILE A 153 -5.80 -13.30 8.99
N ASN A 154 -6.92 -14.01 9.01
CA ASN A 154 -7.92 -13.97 7.97
C ASN A 154 -9.21 -13.34 8.50
N ILE A 155 -9.64 -12.27 7.87
CA ILE A 155 -10.87 -11.55 8.19
C ILE A 155 -11.83 -11.73 7.01
N SER A 156 -13.00 -12.31 7.26
CA SER A 156 -14.02 -12.49 6.23
C SER A 156 -14.71 -11.17 5.87
N SER A 157 -15.57 -11.21 4.86
CA SER A 157 -16.22 -10.02 4.30
C SER A 157 -17.15 -9.31 5.27
N ASN A 158 -17.41 -8.02 5.02
CA ASN A 158 -18.38 -7.20 5.75
C ASN A 158 -18.08 -7.07 7.25
N THR A 159 -16.82 -7.27 7.66
CA THR A 159 -16.40 -7.22 9.06
C THR A 159 -16.02 -5.79 9.46
N PHE A 160 -16.41 -5.39 10.66
CA PHE A 160 -16.01 -4.13 11.27
C PHE A 160 -15.09 -4.38 12.46
N VAL A 161 -13.85 -3.92 12.37
CA VAL A 161 -12.89 -3.93 13.48
C VAL A 161 -12.83 -2.53 14.07
N GLY A 162 -13.08 -2.40 15.38
CA GLY A 162 -13.00 -1.14 16.11
C GLY A 162 -11.57 -0.61 16.22
N SER A 163 -11.43 0.59 16.79
CA SER A 163 -10.12 1.22 16.97
C SER A 163 -9.30 0.57 18.09
N ASN A 164 -7.97 0.62 17.99
CA ASN A 164 -7.03 0.10 18.99
C ASN A 164 -7.26 -1.38 19.33
N VAL A 165 -7.52 -2.20 18.30
CA VAL A 165 -7.69 -3.64 18.44
C VAL A 165 -6.36 -4.34 18.16
N SER A 166 -5.99 -5.31 19.01
CA SER A 166 -4.86 -6.21 18.79
C SER A 166 -5.37 -7.55 18.30
N LEU A 167 -5.15 -7.86 17.03
CA LEU A 167 -5.52 -9.15 16.44
C LEU A 167 -4.34 -10.12 16.59
N VAL A 168 -4.47 -11.10 17.48
CA VAL A 168 -3.39 -12.05 17.80
C VAL A 168 -3.49 -13.26 16.90
N ALA A 169 -2.48 -13.47 16.06
CA ALA A 169 -2.40 -14.60 15.13
C ALA A 169 -1.98 -15.92 15.82
N PRO A 170 -2.40 -17.10 15.30
CA PRO A 170 -3.26 -17.28 14.14
C PRO A 170 -4.73 -16.95 14.46
N LEU A 171 -5.44 -16.28 13.55
CA LEU A 171 -6.81 -15.84 13.81
C LEU A 171 -7.67 -15.88 12.55
N GLU A 172 -8.87 -16.46 12.69
CA GLU A 172 -9.91 -16.49 11.67
C GLU A 172 -11.14 -15.71 12.18
N ILE A 173 -11.55 -14.67 11.47
CA ILE A 173 -12.74 -13.87 11.79
C ILE A 173 -13.81 -14.12 10.74
N GLY A 174 -14.98 -14.53 11.18
CA GLY A 174 -16.12 -14.82 10.32
C GLY A 174 -16.69 -13.61 9.59
N GLU A 175 -17.65 -13.86 8.72
CA GLU A 175 -18.33 -12.82 7.95
C GLU A 175 -19.27 -11.99 8.83
N SER A 176 -19.35 -10.69 8.54
CA SER A 176 -20.26 -9.74 9.22
C SER A 176 -20.05 -9.62 10.74
N VAL A 177 -18.85 -9.91 11.20
CA VAL A 177 -18.46 -9.74 12.61
C VAL A 177 -18.18 -8.29 12.93
N THR A 178 -18.56 -7.87 14.14
CA THR A 178 -18.15 -6.58 14.72
C THR A 178 -17.26 -6.82 15.93
N ILE A 179 -16.05 -6.28 15.91
CA ILE A 179 -15.12 -6.31 17.04
C ILE A 179 -15.12 -4.93 17.69
N GLY A 180 -15.36 -4.88 19.00
CA GLY A 180 -15.36 -3.63 19.77
C GLY A 180 -13.98 -2.98 19.84
N ALA A 181 -13.95 -1.65 19.96
CA ALA A 181 -12.70 -0.93 20.16
C ALA A 181 -11.96 -1.38 21.42
N GLY A 182 -10.61 -1.44 21.34
CA GLY A 182 -9.75 -1.85 22.46
C GLY A 182 -9.74 -3.34 22.76
N SER A 183 -10.33 -4.19 21.91
CA SER A 183 -10.31 -5.64 22.09
C SER A 183 -8.94 -6.26 21.78
N THR A 184 -8.67 -7.38 22.46
CA THR A 184 -7.49 -8.24 22.19
C THR A 184 -7.94 -9.68 22.07
#